data_d01e718e03c72a306624708ce5a8fb74
#
_entry.id   d01e718e03c72a306624708ce5a8fb74
#
_cell.length_a   1.000
_cell.length_b   1.000
_cell.length_c   1.000
_cell.angle_alpha   90.00
_cell.angle_beta   90.00
_cell.angle_gamma   90.00
#
_symmetry.space_group_name_H-M   'P 1'
#
loop_
_entity.id
_entity.type
_entity.pdbx_description
1 polymer ?
#
loop_
_entity_poly.entity_id
_entity_poly.type
_entity_poly.pdbx_seq_one_letter_code
_entity_poly.pdbx_strand_id
1 'polypeptide(L)'
;LHQAGGLDDALAAELLGHPYPHVRSWAVRLRGDQRELSTGFFSAVRRLAKREGHSEVRSQIAGTAMRLPCDQALGLATGLLSRTDDIDDSFIPLQCWWVLERHCENDRGAVLELFRDESFFRQPMVERHILERLMRRLAARGRQDDFIGCAGLLKNAPTQLHRDKLMAGFTQALEGQALPRLPDKLIEQLRQLDNPPLVLRVRLGDSAALGQALSVIANATQPAKDRIELIRATSDAGADGLKPSLLILVQTEPNADVVVAGLLALQRFVDDSLGQAVVGRYPEFPAAARPAAISFLASRPAWSRRLLAAVKSG
;
A
#
# COMPACT_ATOMS: atom_id res chain seq x y z
N LEU A 1 40.48 21.08 -0.48
CA LEU A 1 40.00 21.78 0.75
C LEU A 1 39.39 20.77 1.74
N HIS A 2 38.40 19.98 1.33
CA HIS A 2 37.72 19.03 2.24
C HIS A 2 38.69 17.99 2.86
N GLN A 3 39.51 17.33 2.04
CA GLN A 3 40.51 16.35 2.49
C GLN A 3 41.59 16.97 3.36
N ALA A 4 41.86 18.27 3.19
CA ALA A 4 42.83 19.01 3.99
C ALA A 4 42.22 19.64 5.26
N GLY A 5 40.92 19.35 5.58
CA GLY A 5 40.23 19.92 6.73
C GLY A 5 39.82 21.40 6.55
N GLY A 6 40.01 21.99 5.38
CA GLY A 6 39.77 23.41 5.15
C GLY A 6 38.34 23.77 4.77
N LEU A 7 37.40 22.83 4.70
CA LEU A 7 35.97 23.10 4.48
C LEU A 7 35.23 23.11 5.82
N ASP A 8 35.25 24.24 6.51
CA ASP A 8 34.45 24.46 7.71
C ASP A 8 33.00 24.85 7.39
N ASP A 9 32.16 25.01 8.42
CA ASP A 9 30.75 25.36 8.24
C ASP A 9 30.55 26.78 7.72
N ALA A 10 31.44 27.73 8.05
CA ALA A 10 31.33 29.11 7.61
C ALA A 10 31.58 29.19 6.09
N LEU A 11 32.67 28.61 5.63
CA LEU A 11 33.01 28.55 4.21
C LEU A 11 31.94 27.74 3.43
N ALA A 12 31.50 26.59 3.96
CA ALA A 12 30.47 25.80 3.32
C ALA A 12 29.15 26.59 3.18
N ALA A 13 28.77 27.37 4.20
CA ALA A 13 27.57 28.21 4.14
C ALA A 13 27.70 29.35 3.10
N GLU A 14 28.88 29.94 2.98
CA GLU A 14 29.17 30.92 1.93
C GLU A 14 29.04 30.29 0.53
N LEU A 15 29.60 29.08 0.33
CA LEU A 15 29.55 28.34 -0.93
C LEU A 15 28.13 27.94 -1.35
N LEU A 16 27.14 27.92 -0.47
CA LEU A 16 25.72 27.76 -0.83
C LEU A 16 25.18 28.95 -1.64
N GLY A 17 25.84 30.09 -1.61
CA GLY A 17 25.53 31.26 -2.44
C GLY A 17 26.31 31.34 -3.76
N HIS A 18 27.16 30.36 -4.06
CA HIS A 18 28.04 30.41 -5.23
C HIS A 18 27.24 30.38 -6.54
N PRO A 19 27.61 31.16 -7.59
CA PRO A 19 26.88 31.20 -8.86
C PRO A 19 26.81 29.86 -9.57
N TYR A 20 27.85 29.02 -9.50
CA TYR A 20 27.87 27.71 -10.14
C TYR A 20 27.16 26.66 -9.28
N PRO A 21 26.12 25.95 -9.83
CA PRO A 21 25.32 24.99 -9.07
C PRO A 21 26.14 23.81 -8.54
N HIS A 22 27.13 23.35 -9.28
CA HIS A 22 27.99 22.26 -8.84
C HIS A 22 28.78 22.59 -7.57
N VAL A 23 29.20 23.84 -7.38
CA VAL A 23 29.86 24.26 -6.12
C VAL A 23 28.88 24.18 -4.96
N ARG A 24 27.63 24.66 -5.15
CA ARG A 24 26.59 24.55 -4.14
C ARG A 24 26.27 23.09 -3.81
N SER A 25 26.15 22.26 -4.83
CA SER A 25 25.90 20.81 -4.68
C SER A 25 27.02 20.13 -3.88
N TRP A 26 28.28 20.42 -4.21
CA TRP A 26 29.42 19.86 -3.47
C TRP A 26 29.50 20.35 -2.03
N ALA A 27 29.18 21.61 -1.74
CA ALA A 27 29.13 22.11 -0.36
C ALA A 27 28.10 21.32 0.49
N VAL A 28 26.90 21.06 -0.05
CA VAL A 28 25.87 20.27 0.58
C VAL A 28 26.34 18.82 0.79
N ARG A 29 26.91 18.19 -0.24
CA ARG A 29 27.37 16.80 -0.21
C ARG A 29 28.43 16.57 0.83
N LEU A 30 29.53 17.34 0.77
CA LEU A 30 30.69 17.14 1.61
C LEU A 30 30.41 17.38 3.09
N ARG A 31 29.56 18.38 3.41
CA ARG A 31 29.11 18.59 4.81
C ARG A 31 28.15 17.49 5.26
N GLY A 32 27.31 17.00 4.36
CA GLY A 32 26.40 15.89 4.64
C GLY A 32 27.08 14.54 4.87
N ASP A 33 28.33 14.38 4.47
CA ASP A 33 29.11 13.14 4.73
C ASP A 33 29.39 12.92 6.23
N GLN A 34 29.30 13.95 7.04
CA GLN A 34 29.36 13.86 8.51
C GLN A 34 28.10 13.28 9.15
N ARG A 35 27.03 13.06 8.37
CA ARG A 35 25.74 12.50 8.78
C ARG A 35 24.96 13.33 9.83
N GLU A 36 25.44 14.54 10.12
CA GLU A 36 24.78 15.53 10.94
C GLU A 36 25.30 16.89 10.51
N LEU A 37 24.42 17.88 10.39
CA LEU A 37 24.75 19.25 10.02
C LEU A 37 24.74 20.12 11.29
N SER A 38 25.66 21.06 11.39
CA SER A 38 25.54 22.08 12.43
C SER A 38 24.26 22.89 12.26
N THR A 39 23.74 23.44 13.33
CA THR A 39 22.49 24.23 13.33
C THR A 39 22.54 25.37 12.31
N GLY A 40 23.67 26.06 12.19
CA GLY A 40 23.85 27.17 11.26
C GLY A 40 23.81 26.71 9.79
N PHE A 41 24.59 25.67 9.46
CA PHE A 41 24.64 25.13 8.11
C PHE A 41 23.32 24.46 7.71
N PHE A 42 22.70 23.67 8.60
CA PHE A 42 21.35 23.12 8.39
C PHE A 42 20.33 24.20 8.05
N SER A 43 20.31 25.29 8.82
CA SER A 43 19.39 26.43 8.57
C SER A 43 19.63 27.05 7.19
N ALA A 44 20.89 27.14 6.75
CA ALA A 44 21.22 27.66 5.43
C ALA A 44 20.77 26.69 4.31
N VAL A 45 21.04 25.39 4.43
CA VAL A 45 20.60 24.38 3.44
C VAL A 45 19.07 24.30 3.40
N ARG A 46 18.37 24.39 4.55
CA ARG A 46 16.90 24.40 4.61
C ARG A 46 16.31 25.62 3.87
N ARG A 47 16.92 26.79 3.98
CA ARG A 47 16.52 27.95 3.16
C ARG A 47 16.80 27.73 1.68
N LEU A 48 17.97 27.12 1.35
CA LEU A 48 18.32 26.79 -0.01
C LEU A 48 17.32 25.81 -0.63
N ALA A 49 16.91 24.76 0.08
CA ALA A 49 15.93 23.76 -0.39
C ALA A 49 14.64 24.41 -0.92
N LYS A 50 14.19 25.51 -0.30
CA LYS A 50 12.97 26.22 -0.71
C LYS A 50 13.14 27.10 -1.95
N ARG A 51 14.36 27.57 -2.27
CA ARG A 51 14.59 28.59 -3.30
C ARG A 51 15.57 28.19 -4.41
N GLU A 52 16.24 27.05 -4.28
CA GLU A 52 17.25 26.59 -5.26
C GLU A 52 16.64 26.41 -6.66
N GLY A 53 17.22 27.08 -7.66
CA GLY A 53 16.74 27.02 -9.03
C GLY A 53 17.20 25.77 -9.80
N HIS A 54 18.32 25.14 -9.40
CA HIS A 54 18.95 24.07 -10.16
C HIS A 54 18.55 22.69 -9.61
N SER A 55 17.99 21.82 -10.47
CA SER A 55 17.48 20.50 -10.08
C SER A 55 18.55 19.59 -9.48
N GLU A 56 19.79 19.58 -9.99
CA GLU A 56 20.86 18.77 -9.45
C GLU A 56 21.22 19.15 -8.00
N VAL A 57 21.16 20.44 -7.65
CA VAL A 57 21.40 20.89 -6.27
C VAL A 57 20.26 20.44 -5.36
N ARG A 58 19.01 20.52 -5.84
CA ARG A 58 17.82 20.03 -5.09
C ARG A 58 17.90 18.52 -4.90
N SER A 59 18.26 17.77 -5.96
CA SER A 59 18.50 16.33 -5.85
C SER A 59 19.61 16.00 -4.86
N GLN A 60 20.71 16.77 -4.85
CA GLN A 60 21.77 16.58 -3.86
C GLN A 60 21.31 16.88 -2.43
N ILE A 61 20.46 17.89 -2.23
CA ILE A 61 19.87 18.17 -0.90
C ILE A 61 19.03 16.98 -0.44
N ALA A 62 18.17 16.42 -1.32
CA ALA A 62 17.38 15.23 -1.01
C ALA A 62 18.25 14.01 -0.69
N GLY A 63 19.27 13.75 -1.52
CA GLY A 63 20.23 12.65 -1.30
C GLY A 63 21.06 12.82 -0.02
N THR A 64 21.37 14.04 0.38
CA THR A 64 22.03 14.34 1.66
C THR A 64 21.06 14.11 2.83
N ALA A 65 19.82 14.57 2.73
CA ALA A 65 18.78 14.40 3.75
C ALA A 65 18.60 12.92 4.14
N MET A 66 18.72 11.99 3.19
CA MET A 66 18.63 10.55 3.48
C MET A 66 19.66 10.04 4.50
N ARG A 67 20.73 10.77 4.78
CA ARG A 67 21.81 10.35 5.68
C ARG A 67 21.79 11.07 7.03
N LEU A 68 20.95 12.06 7.17
CA LEU A 68 20.85 12.93 8.34
C LEU A 68 19.93 12.35 9.44
N PRO A 69 20.01 12.85 10.69
CA PRO A 69 19.03 12.58 11.73
C PRO A 69 17.63 13.05 11.32
N CYS A 70 16.60 12.48 11.94
CA CYS A 70 15.20 12.62 11.54
C CYS A 70 14.75 14.08 11.40
N ASP A 71 15.03 14.91 12.37
CA ASP A 71 14.63 16.33 12.39
C ASP A 71 15.23 17.13 11.22
N GLN A 72 16.53 16.91 10.96
CA GLN A 72 17.22 17.55 9.85
C GLN A 72 16.74 16.97 8.50
N ALA A 73 16.60 15.66 8.41
CA ALA A 73 16.14 14.97 7.20
C ALA A 73 14.75 15.46 6.79
N LEU A 74 13.78 15.42 7.70
CA LEU A 74 12.42 15.89 7.48
C LEU A 74 12.36 17.39 7.19
N GLY A 75 13.20 18.19 7.89
CA GLY A 75 13.30 19.62 7.65
C GLY A 75 13.76 20.00 6.25
N LEU A 76 14.67 19.22 5.63
CA LEU A 76 15.10 19.42 4.24
C LEU A 76 14.06 18.89 3.25
N ALA A 77 13.51 17.70 3.51
CA ALA A 77 12.50 17.10 2.64
C ALA A 77 11.24 17.96 2.54
N THR A 78 10.74 18.51 3.65
CA THR A 78 9.58 19.41 3.64
C THR A 78 9.85 20.69 2.85
N GLY A 79 11.09 21.22 2.90
CA GLY A 79 11.51 22.36 2.10
C GLY A 79 11.45 22.08 0.58
N LEU A 80 11.86 20.89 0.14
CA LEU A 80 11.78 20.45 -1.26
C LEU A 80 10.33 20.15 -1.66
N LEU A 81 9.57 19.46 -0.81
CA LEU A 81 8.18 19.11 -1.07
C LEU A 81 7.24 20.32 -1.17
N SER A 82 7.64 21.47 -0.59
CA SER A 82 6.85 22.71 -0.71
C SER A 82 6.92 23.37 -2.09
N ARG A 83 7.73 22.83 -3.01
CA ARG A 83 7.92 23.35 -4.36
C ARG A 83 6.98 22.66 -5.35
N THR A 84 6.71 23.33 -6.46
CA THR A 84 5.92 22.78 -7.57
C THR A 84 6.78 22.47 -8.80
N ASP A 85 7.99 23.03 -8.88
CA ASP A 85 8.88 22.91 -10.04
C ASP A 85 9.31 21.47 -10.33
N ASP A 86 9.33 20.62 -9.29
CA ASP A 86 9.79 19.24 -9.39
C ASP A 86 8.64 18.21 -9.46
N ILE A 87 7.40 18.66 -9.64
CA ILE A 87 6.24 17.77 -9.60
C ILE A 87 6.27 16.68 -10.67
N ASP A 88 6.89 16.96 -11.81
CA ASP A 88 7.08 16.04 -12.93
C ASP A 88 8.52 15.52 -13.06
N ASP A 89 9.40 15.90 -12.11
CA ASP A 89 10.77 15.36 -12.08
C ASP A 89 10.76 13.88 -11.71
N SER A 90 11.58 13.08 -12.41
CA SER A 90 11.61 11.62 -12.23
C SER A 90 12.29 11.17 -10.94
N PHE A 91 13.13 12.01 -10.32
CA PHE A 91 14.00 11.60 -9.21
C PHE A 91 13.70 12.34 -7.90
N ILE A 92 13.54 13.65 -7.92
CA ILE A 92 13.42 14.48 -6.71
C ILE A 92 12.22 14.08 -5.85
N PRO A 93 11.00 13.84 -6.39
CA PRO A 93 9.86 13.36 -5.61
C PRO A 93 10.14 12.00 -4.96
N LEU A 94 10.79 11.10 -5.69
CA LEU A 94 11.14 9.77 -5.19
C LEU A 94 12.22 9.85 -4.10
N GLN A 95 13.20 10.70 -4.25
CA GLN A 95 14.22 10.93 -3.21
C GLN A 95 13.59 11.52 -1.94
N CYS A 96 12.68 12.48 -2.06
CA CYS A 96 11.92 13.01 -0.92
C CYS A 96 11.09 11.91 -0.25
N TRP A 97 10.45 11.04 -1.04
CA TRP A 97 9.76 9.87 -0.49
C TRP A 97 10.70 8.96 0.30
N TRP A 98 11.86 8.62 -0.22
CA TRP A 98 12.82 7.76 0.49
C TRP A 98 13.30 8.37 1.81
N VAL A 99 13.40 9.70 1.91
CA VAL A 99 13.69 10.37 3.19
C VAL A 99 12.58 10.08 4.20
N LEU A 100 11.31 10.26 3.83
CA LEU A 100 10.17 9.97 4.70
C LEU A 100 10.09 8.48 5.04
N GLU A 101 10.23 7.61 4.04
CA GLU A 101 10.14 6.15 4.19
C GLU A 101 11.18 5.62 5.20
N ARG A 102 12.42 6.09 5.11
CA ARG A 102 13.48 5.70 6.04
C ARG A 102 13.08 5.96 7.49
N HIS A 103 12.44 7.10 7.75
CA HIS A 103 12.05 7.50 9.10
C HIS A 103 10.70 6.92 9.54
N CYS A 104 9.91 6.31 8.65
CA CYS A 104 8.71 5.59 9.04
C CYS A 104 8.98 4.38 9.95
N GLU A 105 10.20 3.88 10.01
CA GLU A 105 10.52 2.72 10.83
C GLU A 105 10.77 3.07 12.30
N ASN A 106 11.66 4.01 12.56
CA ASN A 106 12.10 4.34 13.91
C ASN A 106 11.49 5.64 14.44
N ASP A 107 11.18 6.58 13.54
CA ASP A 107 10.74 7.94 13.84
C ASP A 107 9.33 8.21 13.28
N ARG A 108 8.49 7.17 13.14
CA ARG A 108 7.14 7.27 12.54
C ARG A 108 6.32 8.43 13.08
N GLY A 109 6.40 8.68 14.39
CA GLY A 109 5.70 9.80 15.04
C GLY A 109 6.05 11.14 14.42
N ALA A 110 7.34 11.38 14.15
CA ALA A 110 7.79 12.63 13.53
C ALA A 110 7.32 12.77 12.08
N VAL A 111 7.29 11.66 11.31
CA VAL A 111 6.74 11.67 9.94
C VAL A 111 5.24 11.97 9.97
N LEU A 112 4.47 11.32 10.86
CA LEU A 112 3.02 11.54 10.96
C LEU A 112 2.65 12.92 11.50
N GLU A 113 3.53 13.53 12.30
CA GLU A 113 3.33 14.89 12.81
C GLU A 113 3.25 15.93 11.68
N LEU A 114 3.99 15.73 10.58
CA LEU A 114 3.90 16.60 9.39
C LEU A 114 2.48 16.68 8.83
N PHE A 115 1.72 15.59 8.95
CA PHE A 115 0.35 15.45 8.44
C PHE A 115 -0.73 15.90 9.43
N ARG A 116 -0.37 16.60 10.51
CA ARG A 116 -1.31 17.38 11.32
C ARG A 116 -1.55 18.77 10.75
N ASP A 117 -0.60 19.24 9.96
CA ASP A 117 -0.73 20.52 9.26
C ASP A 117 -1.46 20.28 7.91
N GLU A 118 -2.68 20.81 7.81
CA GLU A 118 -3.48 20.74 6.59
C GLU A 118 -2.75 21.35 5.38
N SER A 119 -1.95 22.37 5.58
CA SER A 119 -1.18 23.02 4.52
C SER A 119 -0.13 22.08 3.92
N PHE A 120 0.41 21.14 4.70
CA PHE A 120 1.33 20.12 4.21
C PHE A 120 0.63 19.10 3.32
N PHE A 121 -0.57 18.64 3.70
CA PHE A 121 -1.39 17.77 2.82
C PHE A 121 -1.64 18.39 1.45
N ARG A 122 -1.92 19.69 1.41
CA ARG A 122 -2.30 20.44 0.19
C ARG A 122 -1.11 20.79 -0.71
N GLN A 123 0.10 20.44 -0.34
CA GLN A 123 1.25 20.67 -1.20
C GLN A 123 1.18 19.72 -2.42
N PRO A 124 1.27 20.23 -3.66
CA PRO A 124 1.09 19.40 -4.86
C PRO A 124 2.04 18.20 -4.93
N MET A 125 3.28 18.37 -4.48
CA MET A 125 4.27 17.28 -4.41
C MET A 125 3.85 16.21 -3.39
N VAL A 126 3.31 16.61 -2.22
CA VAL A 126 2.83 15.69 -1.19
C VAL A 126 1.61 14.94 -1.69
N GLU A 127 0.64 15.66 -2.23
CA GLU A 127 -0.59 15.09 -2.77
C GLU A 127 -0.32 14.05 -3.86
N ARG A 128 0.59 14.36 -4.80
CA ARG A 128 0.83 13.51 -5.95
C ARG A 128 1.78 12.34 -5.67
N HIS A 129 2.76 12.52 -4.79
CA HIS A 129 3.86 11.57 -4.68
C HIS A 129 4.00 10.91 -3.30
N ILE A 130 3.42 11.48 -2.25
CA ILE A 130 3.66 11.01 -0.88
C ILE A 130 2.47 10.26 -0.29
N LEU A 131 1.24 10.77 -0.41
CA LEU A 131 0.08 10.25 0.31
C LEU A 131 -0.16 8.76 0.08
N GLU A 132 -0.23 8.35 -1.18
CA GLU A 132 -0.44 6.94 -1.55
C GLU A 132 0.69 6.05 -1.05
N ARG A 133 1.95 6.47 -1.27
CA ARG A 133 3.12 5.71 -0.85
C ARG A 133 3.21 5.57 0.66
N LEU A 134 2.93 6.63 1.42
CA LEU A 134 2.96 6.62 2.88
C LEU A 134 1.90 5.67 3.45
N MET A 135 0.67 5.78 2.96
CA MET A 135 -0.41 4.91 3.40
C MET A 135 -0.12 3.45 3.07
N ARG A 136 0.37 3.16 1.84
CA ARG A 136 0.80 1.83 1.42
C ARG A 136 1.92 1.29 2.32
N ARG A 137 2.93 2.11 2.61
CA ARG A 137 4.06 1.71 3.46
C ARG A 137 3.64 1.32 4.88
N LEU A 138 2.73 2.09 5.48
CA LEU A 138 2.20 1.81 6.80
C LEU A 138 1.32 0.55 6.79
N ALA A 139 0.36 0.47 5.87
CA ALA A 139 -0.57 -0.65 5.78
C ALA A 139 0.13 -1.98 5.48
N ALA A 140 1.13 -1.99 4.59
CA ALA A 140 1.88 -3.19 4.21
C ALA A 140 2.68 -3.83 5.36
N ARG A 141 3.03 -3.06 6.40
CA ARG A 141 3.71 -3.60 7.59
C ARG A 141 2.80 -4.40 8.49
N GLY A 142 1.49 -4.15 8.46
CA GLY A 142 0.49 -4.89 9.23
C GLY A 142 0.57 -4.74 10.74
N ARG A 143 1.37 -3.80 11.28
CA ARG A 143 1.52 -3.58 12.72
C ARG A 143 0.38 -2.69 13.23
N GLN A 144 -0.11 -2.96 14.46
CA GLN A 144 -1.21 -2.20 15.06
C GLN A 144 -0.93 -0.68 15.11
N ASP A 145 0.31 -0.30 15.49
CA ASP A 145 0.70 1.10 15.53
C ASP A 145 0.76 1.77 14.16
N ASP A 146 1.10 1.02 13.11
CA ASP A 146 1.10 1.54 11.73
C ASP A 146 -0.34 1.77 11.26
N PHE A 147 -1.27 0.87 11.60
CA PHE A 147 -2.70 1.06 11.34
C PHE A 147 -3.31 2.23 12.13
N ILE A 148 -2.83 2.50 13.35
CA ILE A 148 -3.21 3.72 14.08
C ILE A 148 -2.71 4.97 13.34
N GLY A 149 -1.51 4.90 12.75
CA GLY A 149 -0.99 5.94 11.86
C GLY A 149 -1.87 6.14 10.62
N CYS A 150 -2.33 5.06 9.98
CA CYS A 150 -3.28 5.13 8.87
C CYS A 150 -4.59 5.83 9.27
N ALA A 151 -5.13 5.50 10.46
CA ALA A 151 -6.31 6.17 11.00
C ALA A 151 -6.09 7.68 11.19
N GLY A 152 -4.92 8.07 11.70
CA GLY A 152 -4.54 9.47 11.86
C GLY A 152 -4.47 10.23 10.54
N LEU A 153 -3.89 9.62 9.50
CA LEU A 153 -3.83 10.20 8.16
C LEU A 153 -5.23 10.41 7.57
N LEU A 154 -6.12 9.41 7.65
CA LEU A 154 -7.50 9.53 7.16
C LEU A 154 -8.29 10.61 7.91
N LYS A 155 -8.14 10.67 9.25
CA LYS A 155 -8.79 11.68 10.08
C LYS A 155 -8.36 13.10 9.72
N ASN A 156 -7.06 13.30 9.46
CA ASN A 156 -6.48 14.62 9.18
C ASN A 156 -6.58 15.01 7.70
N ALA A 157 -7.01 14.10 6.81
CA ALA A 157 -7.13 14.37 5.39
C ALA A 157 -8.16 15.48 5.10
N PRO A 158 -7.74 16.62 4.51
CA PRO A 158 -8.58 17.82 4.42
C PRO A 158 -9.72 17.72 3.42
N THR A 159 -9.64 16.86 2.41
CA THR A 159 -10.67 16.69 1.38
C THR A 159 -10.86 15.23 1.01
N GLN A 160 -11.94 14.93 0.30
CA GLN A 160 -12.19 13.59 -0.25
C GLN A 160 -11.08 13.12 -1.18
N LEU A 161 -10.54 14.00 -2.03
CA LEU A 161 -9.41 13.68 -2.91
C LEU A 161 -8.19 13.12 -2.13
N HIS A 162 -7.86 13.72 -0.99
CA HIS A 162 -6.76 13.25 -0.14
C HIS A 162 -7.09 11.88 0.47
N ARG A 163 -8.35 11.66 0.91
CA ARG A 163 -8.80 10.36 1.40
C ARG A 163 -8.70 9.29 0.31
N ASP A 164 -9.13 9.61 -0.91
CA ASP A 164 -9.08 8.68 -2.05
C ASP A 164 -7.64 8.25 -2.36
N LYS A 165 -6.69 9.20 -2.35
CA LYS A 165 -5.27 8.89 -2.54
C LYS A 165 -4.70 8.01 -1.42
N LEU A 166 -5.03 8.30 -0.17
CA LEU A 166 -4.66 7.46 0.96
C LEU A 166 -5.26 6.06 0.80
N MET A 167 -6.53 5.97 0.43
CA MET A 167 -7.21 4.69 0.24
C MET A 167 -6.67 3.88 -0.94
N ALA A 168 -6.20 4.52 -2.01
CA ALA A 168 -5.51 3.83 -3.09
C ALA A 168 -4.26 3.09 -2.55
N GLY A 169 -3.46 3.76 -1.74
CA GLY A 169 -2.28 3.14 -1.10
C GLY A 169 -2.67 2.03 -0.11
N PHE A 170 -3.74 2.23 0.68
CA PHE A 170 -4.24 1.23 1.62
C PHE A 170 -4.70 -0.04 0.91
N THR A 171 -5.51 0.11 -0.12
CA THR A 171 -6.03 -1.01 -0.92
C THR A 171 -4.89 -1.76 -1.62
N GLN A 172 -3.94 -1.04 -2.22
CA GLN A 172 -2.78 -1.65 -2.87
C GLN A 172 -1.91 -2.44 -1.89
N ALA A 173 -1.74 -1.97 -0.66
CA ALA A 173 -0.97 -2.68 0.37
C ALA A 173 -1.58 -4.03 0.74
N LEU A 174 -2.90 -4.14 0.68
CA LEU A 174 -3.65 -5.33 1.12
C LEU A 174 -4.14 -6.19 -0.06
N GLU A 175 -3.75 -5.84 -1.28
CA GLU A 175 -4.13 -6.58 -2.47
C GLU A 175 -3.62 -8.03 -2.40
N GLY A 176 -4.52 -9.00 -2.56
CA GLY A 176 -4.19 -10.42 -2.51
C GLY A 176 -3.86 -11.01 -1.15
N GLN A 177 -3.95 -10.22 -0.08
CA GLN A 177 -3.70 -10.66 1.30
C GLN A 177 -5.00 -10.72 2.10
N ALA A 178 -5.05 -11.61 3.10
CA ALA A 178 -6.10 -11.56 4.10
C ALA A 178 -6.00 -10.26 4.90
N LEU A 179 -7.16 -9.64 5.21
CA LEU A 179 -7.16 -8.43 6.02
C LEU A 179 -6.72 -8.78 7.45
N PRO A 180 -5.63 -8.20 7.95
CA PRO A 180 -5.24 -8.40 9.34
C PRO A 180 -6.25 -7.74 10.29
N ARG A 181 -6.18 -8.08 11.58
CA ARG A 181 -7.03 -7.42 12.58
C ARG A 181 -6.71 -5.93 12.63
N LEU A 182 -7.66 -5.11 12.23
CA LEU A 182 -7.56 -3.66 12.27
C LEU A 182 -7.91 -3.10 13.65
N PRO A 183 -7.25 -2.03 14.13
CA PRO A 183 -7.65 -1.33 15.35
C PRO A 183 -8.98 -0.57 15.13
N ASP A 184 -9.78 -0.46 16.20
CA ASP A 184 -11.10 0.19 16.17
C ASP A 184 -11.05 1.62 15.59
N LYS A 185 -10.00 2.38 15.92
CA LYS A 185 -9.79 3.73 15.39
C LYS A 185 -9.71 3.76 13.85
N LEU A 186 -9.09 2.75 13.24
CA LEU A 186 -9.01 2.68 11.78
C LEU A 186 -10.35 2.23 11.19
N ILE A 187 -11.00 1.25 11.80
CA ILE A 187 -12.34 0.78 11.40
C ILE A 187 -13.33 1.94 11.40
N GLU A 188 -13.29 2.78 12.43
CA GLU A 188 -14.14 3.97 12.53
C GLU A 188 -13.90 4.94 11.35
N GLN A 189 -12.64 5.24 11.02
CA GLN A 189 -12.31 6.12 9.89
C GLN A 189 -12.72 5.50 8.54
N LEU A 190 -12.52 4.19 8.37
CA LEU A 190 -12.91 3.49 7.14
C LEU A 190 -14.42 3.48 6.93
N ARG A 191 -15.23 3.41 8.01
CA ARG A 191 -16.69 3.49 7.93
C ARG A 191 -17.21 4.89 7.60
N GLN A 192 -16.42 5.94 7.87
CA GLN A 192 -16.77 7.33 7.58
C GLN A 192 -16.46 7.76 6.13
N LEU A 193 -15.84 6.88 5.33
CA LEU A 193 -15.58 7.16 3.92
C LEU A 193 -16.89 7.19 3.12
N ASP A 194 -17.01 8.12 2.19
CA ASP A 194 -18.23 8.26 1.37
C ASP A 194 -18.45 7.03 0.47
N ASN A 195 -17.38 6.42 -0.06
CA ASN A 195 -17.47 5.26 -0.94
C ASN A 195 -16.28 4.32 -0.74
N PRO A 196 -16.24 3.57 0.38
CA PRO A 196 -15.17 2.63 0.61
C PRO A 196 -15.24 1.47 -0.40
N PRO A 197 -14.07 0.91 -0.82
CA PRO A 197 -14.03 -0.23 -1.73
C PRO A 197 -14.90 -1.39 -1.26
N LEU A 198 -15.62 -2.04 -2.19
CA LEU A 198 -16.56 -3.13 -1.87
C LEU A 198 -15.89 -4.26 -1.07
N VAL A 199 -14.68 -4.63 -1.48
CA VAL A 199 -13.85 -5.64 -0.76
C VAL A 199 -13.63 -5.27 0.70
N LEU A 200 -13.35 -4.00 0.98
CA LEU A 200 -13.13 -3.52 2.34
C LEU A 200 -14.43 -3.54 3.16
N ARG A 201 -15.55 -3.09 2.57
CA ARG A 201 -16.87 -3.10 3.21
C ARG A 201 -17.29 -4.53 3.60
N VAL A 202 -17.06 -5.50 2.70
CA VAL A 202 -17.31 -6.92 2.96
C VAL A 202 -16.47 -7.40 4.16
N ARG A 203 -15.18 -7.10 4.16
CA ARG A 203 -14.25 -7.50 5.25
C ARG A 203 -14.58 -6.83 6.59
N LEU A 204 -15.20 -5.65 6.55
CA LEU A 204 -15.69 -4.94 7.76
C LEU A 204 -17.07 -5.43 8.24
N GLY A 205 -17.67 -6.43 7.56
CA GLY A 205 -18.93 -7.03 7.95
C GLY A 205 -20.18 -6.24 7.52
N ASP A 206 -20.10 -5.40 6.49
CA ASP A 206 -21.24 -4.69 5.92
C ASP A 206 -22.14 -5.68 5.18
N SER A 207 -23.36 -5.91 5.70
CA SER A 207 -24.31 -6.88 5.15
C SER A 207 -24.81 -6.48 3.74
N ALA A 208 -24.98 -5.19 3.46
CA ALA A 208 -25.37 -4.72 2.13
C ALA A 208 -24.23 -4.94 1.12
N ALA A 209 -22.98 -4.70 1.54
CA ALA A 209 -21.82 -4.99 0.72
C ALA A 209 -21.65 -6.48 0.43
N LEU A 210 -22.03 -7.35 1.37
CA LEU A 210 -22.03 -8.78 1.13
C LEU A 210 -22.98 -9.18 -0.02
N GLY A 211 -24.20 -8.68 -0.01
CA GLY A 211 -25.15 -8.92 -1.11
C GLY A 211 -24.65 -8.43 -2.46
N GLN A 212 -24.02 -7.24 -2.48
CA GLN A 212 -23.39 -6.70 -3.69
C GLN A 212 -22.22 -7.59 -4.16
N ALA A 213 -21.36 -8.04 -3.24
CA ALA A 213 -20.23 -8.90 -3.55
C ALA A 213 -20.67 -10.24 -4.16
N LEU A 214 -21.68 -10.89 -3.59
CA LEU A 214 -22.25 -12.13 -4.15
C LEU A 214 -22.78 -11.92 -5.56
N SER A 215 -23.43 -10.78 -5.82
CA SER A 215 -23.90 -10.41 -7.15
C SER A 215 -22.75 -10.24 -8.16
N VAL A 216 -21.66 -9.58 -7.76
CA VAL A 216 -20.46 -9.41 -8.60
C VAL A 216 -19.76 -10.76 -8.82
N ILE A 217 -19.64 -11.59 -7.81
CA ILE A 217 -19.05 -12.93 -7.90
C ILE A 217 -19.81 -13.80 -8.91
N ALA A 218 -21.14 -13.74 -8.91
CA ALA A 218 -21.99 -14.52 -9.82
C ALA A 218 -21.98 -14.00 -11.28
N ASN A 219 -21.60 -12.76 -11.50
CA ASN A 219 -21.64 -12.13 -12.82
C ASN A 219 -20.37 -12.40 -13.63
N ALA A 220 -20.45 -13.31 -14.62
CA ALA A 220 -19.32 -13.68 -15.47
C ALA A 220 -18.78 -12.55 -16.36
N THR A 221 -19.53 -11.43 -16.54
CA THR A 221 -19.04 -10.27 -17.30
C THR A 221 -18.10 -9.38 -16.51
N GLN A 222 -18.03 -9.55 -15.20
CA GLN A 222 -17.10 -8.82 -14.34
C GLN A 222 -15.67 -9.37 -14.49
N PRO A 223 -14.65 -8.50 -14.32
CA PRO A 223 -13.25 -8.94 -14.40
C PRO A 223 -12.96 -10.09 -13.43
N ALA A 224 -12.28 -11.12 -13.91
CA ALA A 224 -11.93 -12.30 -13.10
C ALA A 224 -11.15 -11.91 -11.83
N LYS A 225 -10.24 -10.92 -11.93
CA LYS A 225 -9.47 -10.41 -10.80
C LYS A 225 -10.38 -9.92 -9.67
N ASP A 226 -11.37 -9.10 -9.99
CA ASP A 226 -12.27 -8.50 -9.00
C ASP A 226 -13.15 -9.57 -8.34
N ARG A 227 -13.64 -10.53 -9.13
CA ARG A 227 -14.41 -11.67 -8.64
C ARG A 227 -13.61 -12.55 -7.69
N ILE A 228 -12.36 -12.86 -8.03
CA ILE A 228 -11.44 -13.63 -7.17
C ILE A 228 -11.18 -12.92 -5.84
N GLU A 229 -10.94 -11.61 -5.89
CA GLU A 229 -10.70 -10.81 -4.68
C GLU A 229 -11.94 -10.81 -3.77
N LEU A 230 -13.13 -10.67 -4.32
CA LEU A 230 -14.39 -10.74 -3.57
C LEU A 230 -14.67 -12.14 -3.03
N ILE A 231 -14.38 -13.23 -3.77
CA ILE A 231 -14.46 -14.60 -3.26
C ILE A 231 -13.59 -14.77 -2.01
N ARG A 232 -12.36 -14.28 -2.05
CA ARG A 232 -11.45 -14.32 -0.90
C ARG A 232 -11.99 -13.50 0.26
N ALA A 233 -12.38 -12.26 0.02
CA ALA A 233 -12.89 -11.36 1.05
C ALA A 233 -14.16 -11.91 1.75
N THR A 234 -15.12 -12.43 0.99
CA THR A 234 -16.34 -13.02 1.53
C THR A 234 -16.08 -14.33 2.28
N SER A 235 -15.10 -15.11 1.80
CA SER A 235 -14.63 -16.32 2.46
C SER A 235 -13.98 -15.98 3.81
N ASP A 236 -13.10 -15.00 3.87
CA ASP A 236 -12.43 -14.56 5.11
C ASP A 236 -13.43 -13.99 6.14
N ALA A 237 -14.44 -13.29 5.66
CA ALA A 237 -15.52 -12.77 6.50
C ALA A 237 -16.45 -13.86 7.08
N GLY A 238 -16.34 -15.11 6.62
CA GLY A 238 -17.19 -16.22 7.06
C GLY A 238 -18.65 -16.04 6.66
N ALA A 239 -18.90 -15.42 5.52
CA ALA A 239 -20.24 -14.98 5.11
C ALA A 239 -21.22 -16.15 4.94
N ASP A 240 -22.35 -16.07 5.65
CA ASP A 240 -23.52 -16.94 5.45
C ASP A 240 -24.01 -16.77 3.99
N GLY A 241 -24.49 -17.75 3.32
CA GLY A 241 -24.93 -17.66 1.93
C GLY A 241 -23.82 -17.73 0.86
N LEU A 242 -22.54 -17.67 1.25
CA LEU A 242 -21.43 -17.82 0.30
C LEU A 242 -21.38 -19.24 -0.30
N LYS A 243 -21.64 -20.28 0.48
CA LYS A 243 -21.57 -21.68 0.04
C LYS A 243 -22.46 -22.00 -1.18
N PRO A 244 -23.76 -21.64 -1.20
CA PRO A 244 -24.61 -21.88 -2.38
C PRO A 244 -24.09 -21.13 -3.62
N SER A 245 -23.68 -19.88 -3.46
CA SER A 245 -23.18 -19.05 -4.57
C SER A 245 -21.87 -19.63 -5.15
N LEU A 246 -20.95 -20.08 -4.30
CA LEU A 246 -19.71 -20.75 -4.73
C LEU A 246 -19.97 -22.08 -5.40
N LEU A 247 -20.96 -22.86 -4.93
CA LEU A 247 -21.30 -24.14 -5.54
C LEU A 247 -21.82 -23.93 -6.97
N ILE A 248 -22.74 -22.97 -7.15
CA ILE A 248 -23.22 -22.60 -8.49
C ILE A 248 -22.05 -22.13 -9.37
N LEU A 249 -21.22 -21.23 -8.86
CA LEU A 249 -20.05 -20.71 -9.57
C LEU A 249 -19.14 -21.86 -10.02
N VAL A 250 -18.74 -22.74 -9.12
CA VAL A 250 -17.84 -23.87 -9.45
C VAL A 250 -18.48 -24.80 -10.48
N GLN A 251 -19.81 -24.90 -10.55
CA GLN A 251 -20.52 -25.72 -11.53
C GLN A 251 -20.68 -25.07 -12.91
N THR A 252 -20.62 -23.74 -13.03
CA THR A 252 -20.97 -23.03 -14.27
C THR A 252 -19.84 -22.18 -14.86
N GLU A 253 -18.81 -21.88 -14.05
CA GLU A 253 -17.76 -20.93 -14.40
C GLU A 253 -16.77 -21.49 -15.45
N PRO A 254 -16.53 -20.78 -16.57
CA PRO A 254 -15.55 -21.19 -17.57
C PRO A 254 -14.12 -20.72 -17.27
N ASN A 255 -13.93 -19.67 -16.45
CA ASN A 255 -12.62 -19.13 -16.13
C ASN A 255 -11.92 -19.98 -15.06
N ALA A 256 -10.77 -20.57 -15.43
CA ALA A 256 -10.02 -21.48 -14.56
C ALA A 256 -9.62 -20.86 -13.23
N ASP A 257 -9.15 -19.59 -13.21
CA ASP A 257 -8.66 -18.94 -11.98
C ASP A 257 -9.82 -18.65 -11.01
N VAL A 258 -10.99 -18.30 -11.53
CA VAL A 258 -12.20 -18.09 -10.73
C VAL A 258 -12.69 -19.42 -10.15
N VAL A 259 -12.65 -20.52 -10.95
CA VAL A 259 -12.96 -21.88 -10.45
C VAL A 259 -12.00 -22.27 -9.32
N VAL A 260 -10.70 -22.05 -9.49
CA VAL A 260 -9.70 -22.33 -8.46
C VAL A 260 -10.01 -21.56 -7.17
N ALA A 261 -10.29 -20.26 -7.28
CA ALA A 261 -10.65 -19.45 -6.11
C ALA A 261 -11.93 -19.96 -5.42
N GLY A 262 -12.94 -20.34 -6.20
CA GLY A 262 -14.19 -20.93 -5.68
C GLY A 262 -13.95 -22.25 -4.95
N LEU A 263 -13.14 -23.16 -5.51
CA LEU A 263 -12.78 -24.42 -4.88
C LEU A 263 -12.04 -24.22 -3.55
N LEU A 264 -11.05 -23.31 -3.53
CA LEU A 264 -10.32 -22.97 -2.31
C LEU A 264 -11.26 -22.41 -1.21
N ALA A 265 -12.19 -21.54 -1.59
CA ALA A 265 -13.18 -21.00 -0.66
C ALA A 265 -14.16 -22.08 -0.14
N LEU A 266 -14.56 -23.04 -1.00
CA LEU A 266 -15.45 -24.15 -0.61
C LEU A 266 -14.79 -25.12 0.38
N GLN A 267 -13.47 -25.24 0.44
CA GLN A 267 -12.78 -26.11 1.40
C GLN A 267 -13.11 -25.80 2.87
N ARG A 268 -13.56 -24.58 3.17
CA ARG A 268 -13.92 -24.16 4.53
C ARG A 268 -15.20 -24.81 5.02
N PHE A 269 -16.07 -25.26 4.13
CA PHE A 269 -17.36 -25.81 4.49
C PHE A 269 -17.25 -27.32 4.70
N VAL A 270 -17.81 -27.81 5.81
CA VAL A 270 -17.89 -29.23 6.12
C VAL A 270 -19.21 -29.76 5.58
N ASP A 271 -19.20 -30.22 4.32
CA ASP A 271 -20.40 -30.73 3.65
C ASP A 271 -20.01 -31.80 2.61
N ASP A 272 -20.45 -33.03 2.84
CA ASP A 272 -20.10 -34.16 1.98
C ASP A 272 -20.70 -34.06 0.57
N SER A 273 -21.76 -33.27 0.37
CA SER A 273 -22.36 -33.04 -0.94
C SER A 273 -21.44 -32.27 -1.89
N LEU A 274 -20.54 -31.46 -1.34
CA LEU A 274 -19.57 -30.71 -2.15
C LEU A 274 -18.62 -31.63 -2.91
N GLY A 275 -18.16 -32.73 -2.28
CA GLY A 275 -17.33 -33.73 -2.95
C GLY A 275 -18.04 -34.39 -4.14
N GLN A 276 -19.35 -34.67 -4.01
CA GLN A 276 -20.13 -35.22 -5.10
C GLN A 276 -20.28 -34.22 -6.27
N ALA A 277 -20.58 -32.97 -5.93
CA ALA A 277 -20.74 -31.91 -6.93
C ALA A 277 -19.44 -31.66 -7.73
N VAL A 278 -18.28 -31.65 -7.07
CA VAL A 278 -16.98 -31.46 -7.71
C VAL A 278 -16.56 -32.67 -8.55
N VAL A 279 -16.78 -33.88 -8.07
CA VAL A 279 -16.53 -35.12 -8.89
C VAL A 279 -17.40 -35.13 -10.13
N GLY A 280 -18.70 -34.82 -10.02
CA GLY A 280 -19.61 -34.82 -11.16
C GLY A 280 -19.22 -33.84 -12.26
N ARG A 281 -18.65 -32.67 -11.87
CA ARG A 281 -18.20 -31.66 -12.82
C ARG A 281 -16.75 -31.86 -13.32
N TYR A 282 -15.98 -32.76 -12.74
CA TYR A 282 -14.55 -32.86 -12.99
C TYR A 282 -14.19 -32.95 -14.50
N PRO A 283 -14.91 -33.74 -15.35
CA PRO A 283 -14.61 -33.79 -16.78
C PRO A 283 -14.72 -32.46 -17.52
N GLU A 284 -15.61 -31.60 -17.06
CA GLU A 284 -15.92 -30.30 -17.65
C GLU A 284 -15.04 -29.14 -17.13
N PHE A 285 -14.24 -29.37 -16.08
CA PHE A 285 -13.37 -28.34 -15.59
C PHE A 285 -12.31 -27.94 -16.62
N PRO A 286 -12.03 -26.62 -16.74
CA PRO A 286 -10.87 -26.16 -17.49
C PRO A 286 -9.61 -26.89 -17.04
N ALA A 287 -8.74 -27.25 -18.00
CA ALA A 287 -7.55 -28.06 -17.71
C ALA A 287 -6.69 -27.48 -16.58
N ALA A 288 -6.56 -26.14 -16.53
CA ALA A 288 -5.79 -25.45 -15.49
C ALA A 288 -6.43 -25.52 -14.08
N ALA A 289 -7.75 -25.76 -13.96
CA ALA A 289 -8.44 -25.89 -12.68
C ALA A 289 -8.46 -27.33 -12.13
N ARG A 290 -8.20 -28.33 -12.95
CA ARG A 290 -8.25 -29.76 -12.54
C ARG A 290 -7.32 -30.13 -11.39
N PRO A 291 -6.06 -29.64 -11.32
CA PRO A 291 -5.20 -29.88 -10.14
C PRO A 291 -5.81 -29.37 -8.84
N ALA A 292 -6.45 -28.18 -8.86
CA ALA A 292 -7.12 -27.66 -7.70
C ALA A 292 -8.35 -28.49 -7.29
N ALA A 293 -9.12 -29.01 -8.25
CA ALA A 293 -10.23 -29.92 -7.98
C ALA A 293 -9.77 -31.24 -7.34
N ILE A 294 -8.65 -31.82 -7.81
CA ILE A 294 -8.04 -33.01 -7.20
C ILE A 294 -7.61 -32.68 -5.74
N SER A 295 -6.92 -31.56 -5.54
CA SER A 295 -6.50 -31.12 -4.20
C SER A 295 -7.68 -30.90 -3.25
N PHE A 296 -8.77 -30.30 -3.76
CA PHE A 296 -10.02 -30.16 -3.03
C PHE A 296 -10.57 -31.52 -2.58
N LEU A 297 -10.71 -32.45 -3.52
CA LEU A 297 -11.26 -33.81 -3.24
C LEU A 297 -10.35 -34.60 -2.30
N ALA A 298 -9.04 -34.42 -2.39
CA ALA A 298 -8.07 -35.07 -1.50
C ALA A 298 -8.06 -34.50 -0.08
N SER A 299 -8.63 -33.32 0.15
CA SER A 299 -8.53 -32.62 1.44
C SER A 299 -9.37 -33.22 2.57
N ARG A 300 -10.34 -34.11 2.27
CA ARG A 300 -11.22 -34.76 3.28
C ARG A 300 -11.48 -36.23 2.97
N PRO A 301 -11.53 -37.11 3.99
CA PRO A 301 -11.71 -38.56 3.77
C PRO A 301 -12.99 -38.92 3.01
N ALA A 302 -14.11 -38.22 3.26
CA ALA A 302 -15.37 -38.46 2.56
C ALA A 302 -15.29 -38.11 1.07
N TRP A 303 -14.63 -37.00 0.74
CA TRP A 303 -14.42 -36.55 -0.62
C TRP A 303 -13.38 -37.41 -1.36
N SER A 304 -12.30 -37.84 -0.69
CA SER A 304 -11.29 -38.76 -1.25
C SER A 304 -11.88 -40.09 -1.61
N ARG A 305 -12.80 -40.65 -0.81
CA ARG A 305 -13.52 -41.89 -1.14
C ARG A 305 -14.33 -41.75 -2.43
N ARG A 306 -14.99 -40.61 -2.66
CA ARG A 306 -15.73 -40.32 -3.90
C ARG A 306 -14.78 -40.20 -5.11
N LEU A 307 -13.65 -39.54 -4.94
CA LEU A 307 -12.62 -39.44 -5.98
C LEU A 307 -12.12 -40.82 -6.36
N LEU A 308 -11.79 -41.69 -5.40
CA LEU A 308 -11.31 -43.05 -5.65
C LEU A 308 -12.39 -43.91 -6.30
N ALA A 309 -13.66 -43.75 -5.93
CA ALA A 309 -14.78 -44.47 -6.58
C ALA A 309 -14.93 -44.04 -8.04
N ALA A 310 -14.85 -42.72 -8.33
CA ALA A 310 -14.91 -42.21 -9.69
C ALA A 310 -13.75 -42.73 -10.58
N VAL A 311 -12.51 -42.72 -10.04
CA VAL A 311 -11.34 -43.27 -10.76
C VAL A 311 -11.48 -44.77 -11.07
N LYS A 312 -12.13 -45.56 -10.20
CA LYS A 312 -12.37 -46.99 -10.42
C LYS A 312 -13.47 -47.27 -11.47
N SER A 313 -14.41 -46.34 -11.62
CA SER A 313 -15.54 -46.51 -12.55
C SER A 313 -15.22 -46.00 -13.97
N GLY A 314 -14.06 -45.37 -14.20
CA GLY A 314 -13.65 -44.76 -15.49
C GLY A 314 -14.17 -43.36 -15.60
#